data_ade49aab42ef302149fbfbb0bbdb2399
#
_entry.id   ade49aab42ef302149fbfbb0bbdb2399
#
_cell.length_a   1.000
_cell.length_b   1.000
_cell.length_c   1.000
_cell.angle_alpha   90.00
_cell.angle_beta   90.00
_cell.angle_gamma   90.00
#
_symmetry.space_group_name_H-M   'P 1'
#
loop_
_entity.id
_entity.type
_entity.pdbx_description
1 polymer ?
#
loop_
_entity_poly.entity_id
_entity_poly.type
_entity_poly.pdbx_seq_one_letter_code
_entity_poly.pdbx_strand_id
1 'polypeptide(L)'
;MGTVLALMNRNRKLFFKDKGMLFTSMITPVVLIVLYATFLAKVFRDSFTAAIPDVITISDKLINGTVAAQLTASLMAVSCITVTFCVNLTMVQDKANGTRKDFDVSPISSGKIYLGYFLSTVANSLMVNGLAFVLCLGYLLKMGWYMNAADVLWVLFDMILLVLFGSTLSSIVSFPLTTQGQLSAVGTIVSAGYGFICGAYMPISNFGSGLQKALSYLPSTYATSLIKNHMLHGVFREMERKHYPGEMIDVIKRTLDCNPVFHGNVVSVNQMIGIMLGSIAVFGIIYYIVTVSSDR
;
A
#
# COMPACT_ATOMS: atom_id res chain seq x y z
N MET A 1 -16.03 14.75 -20.80
CA MET A 1 -14.67 14.23 -20.57
C MET A 1 -13.62 15.34 -20.44
N GLY A 2 -13.60 16.39 -21.26
CA GLY A 2 -12.60 17.46 -21.20
C GLY A 2 -12.47 18.15 -19.82
N THR A 3 -13.60 18.47 -19.16
CA THR A 3 -13.62 19.12 -17.85
C THR A 3 -12.96 18.29 -16.75
N VAL A 4 -13.22 16.99 -16.69
CA VAL A 4 -12.62 16.09 -15.70
C VAL A 4 -11.11 15.99 -15.90
N LEU A 5 -10.67 15.88 -17.16
CA LEU A 5 -9.24 15.86 -17.50
C LEU A 5 -8.55 17.19 -17.16
N ALA A 6 -9.22 18.32 -17.37
CA ALA A 6 -8.71 19.63 -16.99
C ALA A 6 -8.53 19.75 -15.48
N LEU A 7 -9.53 19.30 -14.68
CA LEU A 7 -9.47 19.25 -13.21
C LEU A 7 -8.36 18.32 -12.73
N MET A 8 -8.25 17.13 -13.30
CA MET A 8 -7.19 16.17 -12.99
C MET A 8 -5.81 16.80 -13.25
N ASN A 9 -5.60 17.45 -14.40
CA ASN A 9 -4.34 18.10 -14.76
C ASN A 9 -4.02 19.29 -13.85
N ARG A 10 -5.04 20.09 -13.47
CA ARG A 10 -4.88 21.17 -12.48
C ARG A 10 -4.36 20.59 -11.16
N ASN A 11 -5.05 19.60 -10.59
CA ASN A 11 -4.70 19.02 -9.32
C ASN A 11 -3.33 18.34 -9.35
N ARG A 12 -2.99 17.66 -10.45
CA ARG A 12 -1.64 17.11 -10.68
C ARG A 12 -0.57 18.18 -10.62
N LYS A 13 -0.78 19.29 -11.35
CA LYS A 13 0.17 20.42 -11.36
C LYS A 13 0.30 21.07 -9.99
N LEU A 14 -0.77 21.20 -9.23
CA LEU A 14 -0.75 21.75 -7.87
C LEU A 14 0.08 20.85 -6.96
N PHE A 15 -0.16 19.54 -6.97
CA PHE A 15 0.58 18.58 -6.15
C PHE A 15 2.10 18.64 -6.41
N PHE A 16 2.54 18.64 -7.67
CA PHE A 16 3.98 18.68 -8.01
C PHE A 16 4.61 20.07 -7.84
N LYS A 17 3.83 21.15 -7.91
CA LYS A 17 4.31 22.52 -7.61
C LYS A 17 4.44 22.78 -6.11
N ASP A 18 3.62 22.16 -5.30
CA ASP A 18 3.69 22.26 -3.83
C ASP A 18 4.79 21.32 -3.32
N LYS A 19 5.98 21.91 -3.10
CA LYS A 19 7.13 21.18 -2.58
C LYS A 19 6.82 20.54 -1.21
N GLY A 20 6.02 21.20 -0.37
CA GLY A 20 5.61 20.68 0.93
C GLY A 20 4.80 19.40 0.80
N MET A 21 3.77 19.38 -0.07
CA MET A 21 2.96 18.19 -0.33
C MET A 21 3.78 17.05 -0.93
N LEU A 22 4.64 17.36 -1.91
CA LEU A 22 5.50 16.36 -2.53
C LEU A 22 6.44 15.74 -1.50
N PHE A 23 7.14 16.56 -0.71
CA PHE A 23 8.02 16.07 0.35
C PHE A 23 7.25 15.24 1.38
N THR A 24 6.10 15.71 1.85
CA THR A 24 5.28 14.99 2.83
C THR A 24 4.86 13.61 2.29
N SER A 25 4.49 13.52 1.02
CA SER A 25 4.12 12.23 0.41
C SER A 25 5.31 11.25 0.31
N MET A 26 6.54 11.76 0.20
CA MET A 26 7.75 10.94 0.11
C MET A 26 8.36 10.61 1.48
N ILE A 27 7.98 11.30 2.56
CA ILE A 27 8.53 11.06 3.90
C ILE A 27 8.35 9.60 4.31
N THR A 28 7.15 9.06 4.20
CA THR A 28 6.87 7.67 4.62
C THR A 28 7.71 6.65 3.85
N PRO A 29 7.74 6.62 2.50
CA PRO A 29 8.63 5.71 1.78
C PRO A 29 10.10 5.87 2.15
N VAL A 30 10.60 7.12 2.25
CA VAL A 30 12.01 7.38 2.54
C VAL A 30 12.39 6.96 3.96
N VAL A 31 11.57 7.32 4.96
CA VAL A 31 11.80 6.90 6.36
C VAL A 31 11.77 5.38 6.48
N LEU A 32 10.86 4.71 5.79
CA LEU A 32 10.78 3.25 5.81
C LEU A 32 12.00 2.60 5.14
N ILE A 33 12.48 3.13 4.01
CA ILE A 33 13.72 2.64 3.38
C ILE A 33 14.90 2.73 4.36
N VAL A 34 15.05 3.87 5.03
CA VAL A 34 16.13 4.09 6.02
C VAL A 34 15.99 3.14 7.21
N LEU A 35 14.79 3.05 7.81
CA LEU A 35 14.53 2.14 8.93
C LEU A 35 14.77 0.68 8.55
N TYR A 36 14.35 0.29 7.36
CA TYR A 36 14.52 -1.08 6.87
C TYR A 36 15.99 -1.39 6.60
N ALA A 37 16.72 -0.49 5.96
CA ALA A 37 18.12 -0.69 5.65
C ALA A 37 19.03 -0.72 6.90
N THR A 38 18.64 -0.01 7.97
CA THR A 38 19.48 0.15 9.17
C THR A 38 19.11 -0.78 10.31
N PHE A 39 17.84 -0.92 10.62
CA PHE A 39 17.36 -1.63 11.82
C PHE A 39 16.55 -2.89 11.51
N LEU A 40 15.47 -2.74 10.71
CA LEU A 40 14.53 -3.84 10.50
C LEU A 40 15.15 -5.01 9.71
N ALA A 41 16.08 -4.73 8.80
CA ALA A 41 16.77 -5.80 8.06
C ALA A 41 17.45 -6.81 9.01
N LYS A 42 18.08 -6.32 10.08
CA LYS A 42 18.70 -7.20 11.09
C LYS A 42 17.64 -7.99 11.86
N VAL A 43 16.59 -7.31 12.34
CA VAL A 43 15.50 -7.96 13.10
C VAL A 43 14.80 -9.04 12.27
N PHE A 44 14.48 -8.76 11.02
CA PHE A 44 13.87 -9.76 10.13
C PHE A 44 14.84 -10.88 9.78
N ARG A 45 16.13 -10.58 9.62
CA ARG A 45 17.15 -11.63 9.40
C ARG A 45 17.25 -12.56 10.60
N ASP A 46 17.33 -12.01 11.81
CA ASP A 46 17.43 -12.79 13.05
C ASP A 46 16.16 -13.64 13.26
N SER A 47 14.98 -13.07 13.01
CA SER A 47 13.70 -13.79 13.09
C SER A 47 13.60 -14.89 12.03
N PHE A 48 14.08 -14.63 10.81
CA PHE A 48 14.08 -15.61 9.73
C PHE A 48 15.05 -16.76 10.02
N THR A 49 16.26 -16.47 10.49
CA THR A 49 17.24 -17.49 10.86
C THR A 49 16.79 -18.33 12.05
N ALA A 50 16.12 -17.73 13.03
CA ALA A 50 15.55 -18.46 14.16
C ALA A 50 14.39 -19.40 13.78
N ALA A 51 13.72 -19.15 12.65
CA ALA A 51 12.66 -20.02 12.14
C ALA A 51 13.20 -21.22 11.32
N ILE A 52 14.50 -21.25 11.04
CA ILE A 52 15.16 -22.33 10.27
C ILE A 52 15.68 -23.37 11.23
N PRO A 53 15.39 -24.67 11.04
CA PRO A 53 15.99 -25.74 11.84
C PRO A 53 17.53 -25.76 11.67
N ASP A 54 18.26 -25.98 12.78
CA ASP A 54 19.75 -26.00 12.80
C ASP A 54 20.40 -27.00 11.80
N VAL A 55 19.64 -27.98 11.35
CA VAL A 55 20.07 -29.01 10.39
C VAL A 55 20.13 -28.50 8.94
N ILE A 56 19.52 -27.34 8.65
CA ILE A 56 19.40 -26.82 7.29
C ILE A 56 20.24 -25.55 7.14
N THR A 57 21.25 -25.61 6.26
CA THR A 57 22.04 -24.44 5.92
C THR A 57 21.45 -23.72 4.71
N ILE A 58 21.06 -22.45 4.92
CA ILE A 58 20.62 -21.55 3.84
C ILE A 58 21.74 -20.57 3.53
N SER A 59 21.98 -20.33 2.22
CA SER A 59 23.01 -19.37 1.81
C SER A 59 22.66 -17.95 2.26
N ASP A 60 23.63 -17.17 2.74
CA ASP A 60 23.47 -15.76 3.13
C ASP A 60 22.80 -14.91 2.04
N LYS A 61 23.09 -15.20 0.77
CA LYS A 61 22.49 -14.49 -0.36
C LYS A 61 20.98 -14.74 -0.42
N LEU A 62 20.50 -15.94 -0.15
CA LEU A 62 19.08 -16.28 -0.15
C LEU A 62 18.37 -15.66 1.06
N ILE A 63 19.01 -15.68 2.23
CA ILE A 63 18.50 -15.00 3.43
C ILE A 63 18.35 -13.49 3.17
N ASN A 64 19.41 -12.85 2.68
CA ASN A 64 19.38 -11.42 2.38
C ASN A 64 18.33 -11.06 1.32
N GLY A 65 18.18 -11.88 0.26
CA GLY A 65 17.16 -11.70 -0.76
C GLY A 65 15.74 -11.85 -0.20
N THR A 66 15.51 -12.81 0.70
CA THR A 66 14.21 -12.99 1.37
C THR A 66 13.86 -11.79 2.24
N VAL A 67 14.80 -11.36 3.08
CA VAL A 67 14.62 -10.20 3.96
C VAL A 67 14.37 -8.94 3.13
N ALA A 68 15.16 -8.71 2.08
CA ALA A 68 14.99 -7.55 1.21
C ALA A 68 13.63 -7.56 0.49
N ALA A 69 13.17 -8.72 -0.01
CA ALA A 69 11.86 -8.84 -0.64
C ALA A 69 10.72 -8.59 0.35
N GLN A 70 10.81 -9.11 1.58
CA GLN A 70 9.84 -8.85 2.64
C GLN A 70 9.76 -7.37 3.01
N LEU A 71 10.91 -6.71 3.18
CA LEU A 71 10.97 -5.30 3.53
C LEU A 71 10.42 -4.40 2.42
N THR A 72 10.78 -4.69 1.16
CA THR A 72 10.28 -3.92 0.01
C THR A 72 8.78 -4.14 -0.21
N ALA A 73 8.25 -5.35 -0.01
CA ALA A 73 6.82 -5.61 -0.04
C ALA A 73 6.06 -4.82 1.02
N SER A 74 6.56 -4.84 2.26
CA SER A 74 5.99 -4.09 3.38
C SER A 74 6.02 -2.57 3.13
N LEU A 75 7.14 -2.05 2.60
CA LEU A 75 7.27 -0.65 2.22
C LEU A 75 6.22 -0.26 1.17
N MET A 76 6.10 -1.04 0.10
CA MET A 76 5.15 -0.75 -0.97
C MET A 76 3.71 -0.81 -0.47
N ALA A 77 3.36 -1.77 0.40
CA ALA A 77 2.03 -1.87 0.99
C ALA A 77 1.65 -0.62 1.78
N VAL A 78 2.55 -0.11 2.63
CA VAL A 78 2.31 1.12 3.41
C VAL A 78 2.33 2.35 2.52
N SER A 79 3.33 2.47 1.64
CA SER A 79 3.52 3.63 0.77
C SER A 79 2.31 3.86 -0.14
N CYS A 80 1.75 2.81 -0.77
CA CYS A 80 0.60 2.94 -1.64
C CYS A 80 -0.60 3.60 -0.95
N ILE A 81 -0.82 3.32 0.33
CA ILE A 81 -1.94 3.92 1.08
C ILE A 81 -1.58 5.30 1.63
N THR A 82 -0.43 5.44 2.28
CA THR A 82 -0.06 6.73 2.89
C THR A 82 0.12 7.83 1.84
N VAL A 83 0.69 7.50 0.69
CA VAL A 83 0.82 8.44 -0.44
C VAL A 83 -0.56 8.85 -0.98
N THR A 84 -1.52 7.91 -1.14
CA THR A 84 -2.86 8.28 -1.61
C THR A 84 -3.57 9.23 -0.64
N PHE A 85 -3.42 9.03 0.66
CA PHE A 85 -3.93 9.98 1.65
C PHE A 85 -3.26 11.34 1.52
N CYS A 86 -1.93 11.40 1.45
CA CYS A 86 -1.19 12.66 1.27
C CYS A 86 -1.59 13.40 -0.01
N VAL A 87 -1.71 12.71 -1.14
CA VAL A 87 -2.10 13.32 -2.42
C VAL A 87 -3.54 13.86 -2.37
N ASN A 88 -4.45 13.12 -1.72
CA ASN A 88 -5.86 13.50 -1.61
C ASN A 88 -6.09 14.70 -0.68
N LEU A 89 -5.07 15.13 0.08
CA LEU A 89 -5.12 16.35 0.89
C LEU A 89 -5.43 17.60 0.05
N THR A 90 -5.09 17.60 -1.24
CA THR A 90 -5.43 18.68 -2.18
C THR A 90 -6.93 19.02 -2.16
N MET A 91 -7.80 18.00 -2.07
CA MET A 91 -9.25 18.20 -1.98
C MET A 91 -9.66 18.96 -0.70
N VAL A 92 -9.06 18.61 0.44
CA VAL A 92 -9.36 19.27 1.73
C VAL A 92 -8.75 20.67 1.78
N GLN A 93 -7.56 20.87 1.20
CA GLN A 93 -6.94 22.19 1.09
C GLN A 93 -7.80 23.15 0.25
N ASP A 94 -8.31 22.70 -0.90
CA ASP A 94 -9.20 23.50 -1.74
C ASP A 94 -10.48 23.91 -0.98
N LYS A 95 -11.03 23.04 -0.11
CA LYS A 95 -12.14 23.38 0.76
C LYS A 95 -11.74 24.41 1.83
N ALA A 96 -10.62 24.18 2.53
CA ALA A 96 -10.13 25.02 3.60
C ALA A 96 -9.74 26.43 3.10
N ASN A 97 -9.20 26.56 1.90
CA ASN A 97 -8.78 27.81 1.28
C ASN A 97 -9.91 28.52 0.53
N GLY A 98 -11.11 27.94 0.48
CA GLY A 98 -12.27 28.54 -0.19
C GLY A 98 -12.31 28.34 -1.70
N THR A 99 -11.28 27.76 -2.33
CA THR A 99 -11.24 27.47 -3.79
C THR A 99 -12.42 26.57 -4.21
N ARG A 100 -12.94 25.74 -3.30
CA ARG A 100 -14.13 24.93 -3.57
C ARG A 100 -15.34 25.77 -3.95
N LYS A 101 -15.52 26.97 -3.35
CA LYS A 101 -16.62 27.88 -3.63
C LYS A 101 -16.60 28.38 -5.09
N ASP A 102 -15.41 28.54 -5.67
CA ASP A 102 -15.27 28.93 -7.09
C ASP A 102 -15.82 27.84 -8.04
N PHE A 103 -15.67 26.58 -7.63
CA PHE A 103 -16.26 25.48 -8.39
C PHE A 103 -17.78 25.40 -8.20
N ASP A 104 -18.31 25.76 -7.02
CA ASP A 104 -19.74 25.68 -6.73
C ASP A 104 -20.55 26.75 -7.51
N VAL A 105 -19.92 27.88 -7.87
CA VAL A 105 -20.55 28.91 -8.76
C VAL A 105 -20.35 28.61 -10.25
N SER A 106 -19.55 27.60 -10.60
CA SER A 106 -19.33 27.21 -11.99
C SER A 106 -20.38 26.20 -12.46
N PRO A 107 -20.67 26.09 -13.79
CA PRO A 107 -21.63 25.13 -14.33
C PRO A 107 -21.10 23.67 -14.37
N ILE A 108 -20.28 23.30 -13.37
CA ILE A 108 -19.65 21.97 -13.28
C ILE A 108 -20.33 21.20 -12.16
N SER A 109 -20.90 20.01 -12.48
CA SER A 109 -21.49 19.16 -11.44
C SER A 109 -20.44 18.68 -10.43
N SER A 110 -20.82 18.60 -9.15
CA SER A 110 -19.94 18.14 -8.05
C SER A 110 -19.34 16.77 -8.32
N GLY A 111 -20.10 15.86 -8.94
CA GLY A 111 -19.60 14.55 -9.34
C GLY A 111 -18.38 14.61 -10.27
N LYS A 112 -18.35 15.57 -11.24
CA LYS A 112 -17.17 15.77 -12.11
C LYS A 112 -16.00 16.34 -11.34
N ILE A 113 -16.23 17.22 -10.38
CA ILE A 113 -15.17 17.81 -9.54
C ILE A 113 -14.54 16.72 -8.67
N TYR A 114 -15.35 15.93 -7.97
CA TYR A 114 -14.84 14.85 -7.13
C TYR A 114 -14.16 13.73 -7.93
N LEU A 115 -14.68 13.41 -9.12
CA LEU A 115 -14.01 12.50 -10.05
C LEU A 115 -12.63 13.05 -10.49
N GLY A 116 -12.52 14.35 -10.71
CA GLY A 116 -11.25 15.01 -11.01
C GLY A 116 -10.23 14.89 -9.87
N TYR A 117 -10.66 15.04 -8.60
CA TYR A 117 -9.80 14.80 -7.44
C TYR A 117 -9.39 13.33 -7.35
N PHE A 118 -10.32 12.39 -7.47
CA PHE A 118 -10.04 10.96 -7.44
C PHE A 118 -9.01 10.54 -8.49
N LEU A 119 -9.24 10.90 -9.75
CA LEU A 119 -8.33 10.55 -10.85
C LEU A 119 -6.93 11.19 -10.68
N SER A 120 -6.87 12.43 -10.17
CA SER A 120 -5.57 13.04 -9.86
C SER A 120 -4.86 12.34 -8.70
N THR A 121 -5.61 11.88 -7.69
CA THR A 121 -5.06 11.09 -6.57
C THR A 121 -4.46 9.78 -7.09
N VAL A 122 -5.19 9.04 -7.90
CA VAL A 122 -4.68 7.81 -8.52
C VAL A 122 -3.42 8.08 -9.34
N ALA A 123 -3.46 9.06 -10.26
CA ALA A 123 -2.35 9.34 -11.16
C ALA A 123 -1.07 9.78 -10.40
N ASN A 124 -1.21 10.72 -9.46
CA ASN A 124 -0.07 11.22 -8.69
C ASN A 124 0.50 10.15 -7.78
N SER A 125 -0.36 9.34 -7.14
CA SER A 125 0.06 8.24 -6.27
C SER A 125 0.76 7.14 -7.05
N LEU A 126 0.32 6.81 -8.27
CA LEU A 126 1.02 5.88 -9.14
C LEU A 126 2.40 6.40 -9.54
N MET A 127 2.55 7.71 -9.80
CA MET A 127 3.85 8.31 -10.14
C MET A 127 4.82 8.23 -8.94
N VAL A 128 4.37 8.60 -7.74
CA VAL A 128 5.21 8.57 -6.53
C VAL A 128 5.58 7.14 -6.15
N ASN A 129 4.60 6.22 -6.11
CA ASN A 129 4.86 4.82 -5.79
C ASN A 129 5.63 4.09 -6.90
N GLY A 130 5.46 4.48 -8.16
CA GLY A 130 6.27 3.97 -9.26
C GLY A 130 7.76 4.30 -9.08
N LEU A 131 8.08 5.54 -8.66
CA LEU A 131 9.45 5.91 -8.31
C LEU A 131 9.97 5.11 -7.11
N ALA A 132 9.17 4.98 -6.05
CA ALA A 132 9.52 4.17 -4.89
C ALA A 132 9.77 2.70 -5.28
N PHE A 133 8.96 2.14 -6.17
CA PHE A 133 9.12 0.78 -6.66
C PHE A 133 10.43 0.59 -7.43
N VAL A 134 10.81 1.53 -8.29
CA VAL A 134 12.11 1.49 -9.00
C VAL A 134 13.28 1.49 -8.01
N LEU A 135 13.21 2.29 -6.95
CA LEU A 135 14.22 2.28 -5.87
C LEU A 135 14.25 0.94 -5.13
N CYS A 136 13.09 0.34 -4.86
CA CYS A 136 12.98 -1.00 -4.27
C CYS A 136 13.61 -2.07 -5.15
N LEU A 137 13.38 -2.05 -6.46
CA LEU A 137 14.03 -2.98 -7.41
C LEU A 137 15.55 -2.82 -7.39
N GLY A 138 16.06 -1.58 -7.35
CA GLY A 138 17.49 -1.30 -7.21
C GLY A 138 18.07 -1.89 -5.90
N TYR A 139 17.34 -1.80 -4.80
CA TYR A 139 17.74 -2.41 -3.52
C TYR A 139 17.78 -3.95 -3.62
N LEU A 140 16.75 -4.56 -4.22
CA LEU A 140 16.69 -6.01 -4.44
C LEU A 140 17.84 -6.52 -5.33
N LEU A 141 18.20 -5.79 -6.38
CA LEU A 141 19.36 -6.13 -7.22
C LEU A 141 20.66 -6.20 -6.43
N LYS A 142 20.82 -5.33 -5.43
CA LYS A 142 22.02 -5.31 -4.57
C LYS A 142 22.03 -6.43 -3.53
N MET A 143 20.88 -6.76 -2.94
CA MET A 143 20.78 -7.72 -1.83
C MET A 143 20.64 -9.17 -2.30
N GLY A 144 19.93 -9.42 -3.42
CA GLY A 144 19.73 -10.73 -4.00
C GLY A 144 18.49 -10.75 -4.89
N TRP A 145 18.71 -10.78 -6.20
CA TRP A 145 17.64 -10.80 -7.18
C TRP A 145 17.17 -12.23 -7.47
N TYR A 146 15.90 -12.52 -7.22
CA TYR A 146 15.27 -13.81 -7.49
C TYR A 146 13.99 -13.68 -8.33
N MET A 147 13.51 -12.45 -8.59
CA MET A 147 12.28 -12.19 -9.34
C MET A 147 12.50 -12.40 -10.84
N ASN A 148 11.49 -12.93 -11.53
CA ASN A 148 11.40 -12.90 -12.98
C ASN A 148 10.55 -11.73 -13.47
N ALA A 149 10.44 -11.54 -14.79
CA ALA A 149 9.63 -10.47 -15.35
C ALA A 149 8.14 -10.58 -14.99
N ALA A 150 7.60 -11.80 -14.89
CA ALA A 150 6.22 -12.02 -14.48
C ALA A 150 5.99 -11.62 -13.02
N ASP A 151 6.93 -11.94 -12.12
CA ASP A 151 6.85 -11.54 -10.71
C ASP A 151 6.79 -10.00 -10.58
N VAL A 152 7.61 -9.28 -11.37
CA VAL A 152 7.62 -7.81 -11.41
C VAL A 152 6.28 -7.26 -11.92
N LEU A 153 5.70 -7.86 -12.95
CA LEU A 153 4.40 -7.45 -13.48
C LEU A 153 3.26 -7.69 -12.49
N TRP A 154 3.28 -8.79 -11.76
CA TRP A 154 2.31 -9.06 -10.70
C TRP A 154 2.42 -8.05 -9.56
N VAL A 155 3.64 -7.68 -9.13
CA VAL A 155 3.82 -6.62 -8.11
C VAL A 155 3.33 -5.26 -8.61
N LEU A 156 3.55 -4.92 -9.89
CA LEU A 156 2.98 -3.71 -10.49
C LEU A 156 1.44 -3.73 -10.48
N PHE A 157 0.84 -4.87 -10.77
CA PHE A 157 -0.60 -5.06 -10.69
C PHE A 157 -1.11 -4.85 -9.26
N ASP A 158 -0.44 -5.44 -8.26
CA ASP A 158 -0.77 -5.25 -6.85
C ASP A 158 -0.66 -3.77 -6.44
N MET A 159 0.41 -3.09 -6.87
CA MET A 159 0.59 -1.67 -6.62
C MET A 159 -0.60 -0.85 -7.17
N ILE A 160 -1.07 -1.16 -8.37
CA ILE A 160 -2.25 -0.49 -8.96
C ILE A 160 -3.49 -0.78 -8.11
N LEU A 161 -3.72 -2.01 -7.69
CA LEU A 161 -4.85 -2.37 -6.81
C LEU A 161 -4.78 -1.63 -5.48
N LEU A 162 -3.60 -1.58 -4.84
CA LEU A 162 -3.42 -0.87 -3.57
C LEU A 162 -3.64 0.63 -3.73
N VAL A 163 -3.15 1.24 -4.80
CA VAL A 163 -3.36 2.67 -5.07
C VAL A 163 -4.84 2.96 -5.33
N LEU A 164 -5.55 2.12 -6.08
CA LEU A 164 -6.99 2.27 -6.29
C LEU A 164 -7.77 2.13 -4.96
N PHE A 165 -7.46 1.11 -4.18
CA PHE A 165 -8.05 0.91 -2.85
C PHE A 165 -7.77 2.10 -1.93
N GLY A 166 -6.52 2.54 -1.83
CA GLY A 166 -6.13 3.70 -1.03
C GLY A 166 -6.79 5.00 -1.50
N SER A 167 -6.94 5.17 -2.82
CA SER A 167 -7.60 6.35 -3.39
C SER A 167 -9.09 6.39 -3.07
N THR A 168 -9.80 5.26 -3.15
CA THR A 168 -11.22 5.19 -2.76
C THR A 168 -11.38 5.43 -1.26
N LEU A 169 -10.56 4.78 -0.43
CA LEU A 169 -10.59 4.92 1.02
C LEU A 169 -10.26 6.37 1.45
N SER A 170 -9.17 6.95 0.93
CA SER A 170 -8.78 8.32 1.24
C SER A 170 -9.83 9.34 0.78
N SER A 171 -10.50 9.10 -0.35
CA SER A 171 -11.55 9.97 -0.86
C SER A 171 -12.78 9.98 0.06
N ILE A 172 -13.21 8.82 0.56
CA ILE A 172 -14.31 8.72 1.53
C ILE A 172 -13.95 9.43 2.84
N VAL A 173 -12.76 9.13 3.39
CA VAL A 173 -12.31 9.71 4.66
C VAL A 173 -12.11 11.22 4.56
N SER A 174 -11.58 11.71 3.45
CA SER A 174 -11.32 13.14 3.25
C SER A 174 -12.57 13.93 2.84
N PHE A 175 -13.64 13.26 2.41
CA PHE A 175 -14.86 13.94 1.97
C PHE A 175 -15.48 14.87 3.03
N PRO A 176 -15.68 14.48 4.30
CA PRO A 176 -16.24 15.34 5.33
C PRO A 176 -15.25 16.37 5.87
N LEU A 177 -13.95 16.26 5.59
CA LEU A 177 -12.94 17.15 6.16
C LEU A 177 -12.97 18.52 5.47
N THR A 178 -12.87 19.57 6.28
CA THR A 178 -12.96 20.98 5.82
C THR A 178 -11.85 21.87 6.37
N THR A 179 -11.06 21.40 7.34
CA THR A 179 -10.03 22.19 8.00
C THR A 179 -8.64 21.55 7.92
N GLN A 180 -7.60 22.39 7.99
CA GLN A 180 -6.21 21.96 8.02
C GLN A 180 -5.88 21.08 9.26
N GLY A 181 -6.52 21.36 10.39
CA GLY A 181 -6.35 20.58 11.63
C GLY A 181 -6.85 19.14 11.47
N GLN A 182 -8.06 18.96 10.91
CA GLN A 182 -8.60 17.63 10.60
C GLN A 182 -7.72 16.87 9.63
N LEU A 183 -7.20 17.56 8.62
CA LEU A 183 -6.28 17.04 7.64
C LEU A 183 -5.01 16.46 8.29
N SER A 184 -4.35 17.27 9.13
CA SER A 184 -3.13 16.88 9.82
C SER A 184 -3.37 15.69 10.76
N ALA A 185 -4.50 15.67 11.47
CA ALA A 185 -4.87 14.58 12.37
C ALA A 185 -5.02 13.25 11.60
N VAL A 186 -5.80 13.25 10.51
CA VAL A 186 -5.99 12.05 9.69
C VAL A 186 -4.67 11.59 9.04
N GLY A 187 -3.89 12.52 8.51
CA GLY A 187 -2.57 12.23 7.93
C GLY A 187 -1.64 11.54 8.93
N THR A 188 -1.60 12.05 10.18
CA THR A 188 -0.77 11.47 11.25
C THR A 188 -1.24 10.06 11.63
N ILE A 189 -2.55 9.87 11.83
CA ILE A 189 -3.12 8.56 12.19
C ILE A 189 -2.84 7.53 11.10
N VAL A 190 -3.04 7.89 9.83
CA VAL A 190 -2.79 6.98 8.71
C VAL A 190 -1.29 6.68 8.57
N SER A 191 -0.43 7.68 8.63
CA SER A 191 1.01 7.48 8.47
C SER A 191 1.64 6.64 9.59
N ALA A 192 1.18 6.82 10.84
CA ALA A 192 1.71 6.08 11.98
C ALA A 192 1.03 4.73 12.18
N GLY A 193 -0.30 4.64 11.98
CA GLY A 193 -1.11 3.49 12.36
C GLY A 193 -1.26 2.44 11.27
N TYR A 194 -1.30 2.85 10.00
CA TYR A 194 -1.64 1.92 8.92
C TYR A 194 -0.68 0.74 8.81
N GLY A 195 0.62 0.96 8.97
CA GLY A 195 1.62 -0.10 8.86
C GLY A 195 1.50 -1.20 9.91
N PHE A 196 0.95 -0.88 11.10
CA PHE A 196 0.60 -1.90 12.10
C PHE A 196 -0.68 -2.65 11.72
N ILE A 197 -1.70 -1.91 11.27
CA ILE A 197 -3.00 -2.48 10.91
C ILE A 197 -2.90 -3.47 9.75
N CYS A 198 -2.04 -3.18 8.77
CA CYS A 198 -1.88 -4.03 7.59
C CYS A 198 -0.80 -5.12 7.73
N GLY A 199 -0.12 -5.22 8.89
CA GLY A 199 0.94 -6.23 9.10
C GLY A 199 2.25 -5.95 8.35
N ALA A 200 2.51 -4.69 7.99
CA ALA A 200 3.73 -4.31 7.29
C ALA A 200 4.91 -4.07 8.23
N TYR A 201 4.68 -3.45 9.39
CA TYR A 201 5.74 -3.18 10.38
C TYR A 201 6.03 -4.39 11.26
N MET A 202 5.01 -5.16 11.56
CA MET A 202 5.12 -6.36 12.37
C MET A 202 4.13 -7.42 11.82
N PRO A 203 4.56 -8.69 11.71
CA PRO A 203 3.65 -9.76 11.30
C PRO A 203 2.40 -9.81 12.18
N ILE A 204 1.24 -10.05 11.54
CA ILE A 204 -0.05 -10.11 12.23
C ILE A 204 -0.07 -11.26 13.25
N SER A 205 0.68 -12.33 12.96
CA SER A 205 0.87 -13.47 13.87
C SER A 205 1.44 -13.10 15.24
N ASN A 206 2.13 -11.97 15.36
CA ASN A 206 2.72 -11.49 16.63
C ASN A 206 1.72 -10.74 17.52
N PHE A 207 0.51 -10.44 17.02
CA PHE A 207 -0.54 -9.81 17.83
C PHE A 207 -1.33 -10.85 18.64
N GLY A 208 -2.02 -10.43 19.68
CA GLY A 208 -2.94 -11.28 20.42
C GLY A 208 -4.13 -11.76 19.54
N SER A 209 -4.69 -12.92 19.83
CA SER A 209 -5.73 -13.61 19.04
C SER A 209 -6.95 -12.74 18.71
N GLY A 210 -7.37 -11.88 19.63
CA GLY A 210 -8.48 -10.95 19.41
C GLY A 210 -8.18 -9.91 18.33
N LEU A 211 -6.97 -9.32 18.35
CA LEU A 211 -6.55 -8.33 17.35
C LEU A 211 -6.30 -9.01 16.01
N GLN A 212 -5.67 -10.20 15.97
CA GLN A 212 -5.52 -10.99 14.74
C GLN A 212 -6.87 -11.19 14.05
N LYS A 213 -7.90 -11.59 14.82
CA LYS A 213 -9.25 -11.79 14.31
C LYS A 213 -9.85 -10.49 13.77
N ALA A 214 -9.69 -9.37 14.48
CA ALA A 214 -10.17 -8.07 14.00
C ALA A 214 -9.48 -7.64 12.70
N LEU A 215 -8.16 -7.78 12.61
CA LEU A 215 -7.38 -7.43 11.43
C LEU A 215 -7.69 -8.33 10.23
N SER A 216 -8.07 -9.58 10.45
CA SER A 216 -8.45 -10.51 9.37
C SER A 216 -9.74 -10.09 8.61
N TYR A 217 -10.55 -9.18 9.15
CA TYR A 217 -11.70 -8.60 8.44
C TYR A 217 -11.33 -7.40 7.56
N LEU A 218 -10.11 -6.87 7.69
CA LEU A 218 -9.70 -5.68 6.96
C LEU A 218 -9.10 -6.02 5.59
N PRO A 219 -9.57 -5.41 4.49
CA PRO A 219 -8.99 -5.62 3.16
C PRO A 219 -7.50 -5.29 3.09
N SER A 220 -7.02 -4.36 3.92
CA SER A 220 -5.62 -3.97 4.01
C SER A 220 -4.67 -5.13 4.35
N THR A 221 -5.11 -6.09 5.16
CA THR A 221 -4.37 -7.31 5.49
C THR A 221 -4.10 -8.14 4.24
N TYR A 222 -5.14 -8.38 3.45
CA TYR A 222 -5.03 -9.16 2.20
C TYR A 222 -4.22 -8.41 1.13
N ALA A 223 -4.34 -7.10 1.06
CA ALA A 223 -3.55 -6.26 0.18
C ALA A 223 -2.04 -6.41 0.46
N THR A 224 -1.65 -6.36 1.74
CA THR A 224 -0.26 -6.53 2.15
C THR A 224 0.25 -7.94 1.90
N SER A 225 -0.56 -8.96 2.22
CA SER A 225 -0.20 -10.36 1.97
C SER A 225 -0.08 -10.66 0.47
N LEU A 226 -0.90 -10.02 -0.37
CA LEU A 226 -0.85 -10.18 -1.82
C LEU A 226 0.49 -9.69 -2.39
N ILE A 227 0.89 -8.46 -2.05
CA ILE A 227 2.16 -7.90 -2.52
C ILE A 227 3.37 -8.68 -1.96
N LYS A 228 3.28 -9.18 -0.72
CA LYS A 228 4.30 -10.08 -0.14
C LYS A 228 4.42 -11.38 -0.93
N ASN A 229 3.30 -12.00 -1.31
CA ASN A 229 3.30 -13.23 -2.11
C ASN A 229 4.03 -13.05 -3.42
N HIS A 230 3.69 -12.01 -4.19
CA HIS A 230 4.31 -11.80 -5.49
C HIS A 230 5.76 -11.33 -5.39
N MET A 231 6.11 -10.51 -4.39
CA MET A 231 7.48 -10.05 -4.18
C MET A 231 8.42 -11.18 -3.74
N LEU A 232 7.92 -12.12 -2.93
CA LEU A 232 8.69 -13.27 -2.41
C LEU A 232 8.59 -14.50 -3.32
N HIS A 233 7.75 -14.50 -4.36
CA HIS A 233 7.52 -15.67 -5.23
C HIS A 233 8.82 -16.21 -5.82
N GLY A 234 9.71 -15.35 -6.30
CA GLY A 234 11.00 -15.76 -6.84
C GLY A 234 11.92 -16.42 -5.81
N VAL A 235 11.86 -15.95 -4.55
CA VAL A 235 12.62 -16.55 -3.43
C VAL A 235 12.11 -17.94 -3.11
N PHE A 236 10.78 -18.11 -2.99
CA PHE A 236 10.19 -19.41 -2.72
C PHE A 236 10.47 -20.42 -3.84
N ARG A 237 10.37 -20.00 -5.10
CA ARG A 237 10.75 -20.79 -6.26
C ARG A 237 12.24 -21.24 -6.22
N GLU A 238 13.15 -20.38 -5.76
CA GLU A 238 14.55 -20.73 -5.57
C GLU A 238 14.75 -21.73 -4.42
N MET A 239 13.97 -21.61 -3.33
CA MET A 239 13.98 -22.59 -2.24
C MET A 239 13.51 -23.96 -2.72
N GLU A 240 12.42 -24.02 -3.49
CA GLU A 240 11.89 -25.25 -4.09
C GLU A 240 12.92 -25.87 -5.06
N ARG A 241 13.59 -25.06 -5.90
CA ARG A 241 14.65 -25.51 -6.80
C ARG A 241 15.84 -26.13 -6.06
N LYS A 242 16.14 -25.65 -4.87
CA LYS A 242 17.20 -26.19 -4.02
C LYS A 242 16.74 -27.35 -3.15
N HIS A 243 15.55 -27.86 -3.36
CA HIS A 243 14.95 -29.01 -2.65
C HIS A 243 14.85 -28.79 -1.13
N TYR A 244 14.60 -27.57 -0.67
CA TYR A 244 14.28 -27.36 0.74
C TYR A 244 12.91 -28.00 1.08
N PRO A 245 12.73 -28.53 2.31
CA PRO A 245 11.48 -29.18 2.71
C PRO A 245 10.26 -28.26 2.53
N GLY A 246 9.19 -28.76 1.91
CA GLY A 246 7.97 -27.98 1.68
C GLY A 246 7.33 -27.44 2.97
N GLU A 247 7.36 -28.25 4.03
CA GLU A 247 6.88 -27.83 5.36
C GLU A 247 7.62 -26.59 5.89
N MET A 248 8.95 -26.51 5.66
CA MET A 248 9.74 -25.35 6.03
C MET A 248 9.34 -24.10 5.22
N ILE A 249 9.14 -24.24 3.91
CA ILE A 249 8.69 -23.16 3.05
C ILE A 249 7.32 -22.63 3.51
N ASP A 250 6.41 -23.52 3.89
CA ASP A 250 5.09 -23.16 4.39
C ASP A 250 5.15 -22.45 5.76
N VAL A 251 6.05 -22.87 6.65
CA VAL A 251 6.30 -22.16 7.92
C VAL A 251 6.82 -20.76 7.63
N ILE A 252 7.76 -20.60 6.71
CA ILE A 252 8.28 -19.28 6.31
C ILE A 252 7.17 -18.42 5.71
N LYS A 253 6.34 -18.93 4.80
CA LYS A 253 5.19 -18.21 4.21
C LYS A 253 4.22 -17.71 5.29
N ARG A 254 3.96 -18.52 6.32
CA ARG A 254 3.10 -18.12 7.46
C ARG A 254 3.77 -17.06 8.32
N THR A 255 5.05 -17.22 8.66
CA THR A 255 5.81 -16.26 9.49
C THR A 255 5.91 -14.88 8.82
N LEU A 256 5.95 -14.85 7.48
CA LEU A 256 6.02 -13.62 6.69
C LEU A 256 4.63 -13.05 6.34
N ASP A 257 3.53 -13.63 6.84
CA ASP A 257 2.15 -13.27 6.51
C ASP A 257 1.83 -13.32 4.99
N CYS A 258 2.48 -14.22 4.24
CA CYS A 258 2.13 -14.46 2.85
C CYS A 258 0.78 -15.21 2.74
N ASN A 259 0.47 -16.05 3.71
CA ASN A 259 -0.72 -16.89 3.75
C ASN A 259 -1.64 -16.46 4.91
N PRO A 260 -2.41 -15.37 4.77
CA PRO A 260 -3.33 -14.93 5.82
C PRO A 260 -4.42 -15.98 6.06
N VAL A 261 -4.83 -16.11 7.32
CA VAL A 261 -5.84 -17.09 7.74
C VAL A 261 -7.13 -16.36 8.10
N PHE A 262 -8.25 -16.80 7.53
CA PHE A 262 -9.58 -16.32 7.84
C PHE A 262 -10.45 -17.49 8.34
N HIS A 263 -10.92 -17.41 9.58
CA HIS A 263 -11.70 -18.48 10.23
C HIS A 263 -11.08 -19.90 10.12
N GLY A 264 -9.77 -19.99 10.28
CA GLY A 264 -9.02 -21.26 10.21
C GLY A 264 -8.63 -21.71 8.80
N ASN A 265 -9.10 -21.04 7.75
CA ASN A 265 -8.77 -21.35 6.37
C ASN A 265 -7.73 -20.39 5.82
N VAL A 266 -6.75 -20.92 5.08
CA VAL A 266 -5.77 -20.10 4.35
C VAL A 266 -6.44 -19.44 3.16
N VAL A 267 -6.28 -18.13 3.04
CA VAL A 267 -6.83 -17.35 1.92
C VAL A 267 -5.85 -17.40 0.74
N SER A 268 -6.33 -17.89 -0.40
CA SER A 268 -5.51 -17.99 -1.63
C SER A 268 -5.29 -16.63 -2.30
N VAL A 269 -4.24 -16.52 -3.14
CA VAL A 269 -3.93 -15.30 -3.90
C VAL A 269 -5.14 -14.81 -4.71
N ASN A 270 -5.86 -15.71 -5.39
CA ASN A 270 -7.05 -15.36 -6.18
C ASN A 270 -8.18 -14.79 -5.31
N GLN A 271 -8.36 -15.34 -4.10
CA GLN A 271 -9.34 -14.82 -3.14
C GLN A 271 -8.92 -13.44 -2.63
N MET A 272 -7.63 -13.20 -2.36
CA MET A 272 -7.13 -11.88 -1.98
C MET A 272 -7.38 -10.84 -3.07
N ILE A 273 -7.12 -11.17 -4.35
CA ILE A 273 -7.44 -10.30 -5.48
C ILE A 273 -8.95 -10.01 -5.52
N GLY A 274 -9.79 -11.02 -5.35
CA GLY A 274 -11.24 -10.87 -5.30
C GLY A 274 -11.72 -9.95 -4.16
N ILE A 275 -11.13 -10.10 -2.96
CA ILE A 275 -11.41 -9.23 -1.81
C ILE A 275 -11.01 -7.78 -2.12
N MET A 276 -9.86 -7.57 -2.74
CA MET A 276 -9.40 -6.23 -3.10
C MET A 276 -10.31 -5.56 -4.14
N LEU A 277 -10.65 -6.27 -5.22
CA LEU A 277 -11.56 -5.77 -6.25
C LEU A 277 -12.94 -5.47 -5.68
N GLY A 278 -13.47 -6.37 -4.86
CA GLY A 278 -14.75 -6.18 -4.17
C GLY A 278 -14.73 -4.96 -3.25
N SER A 279 -13.65 -4.77 -2.48
CA SER A 279 -13.50 -3.62 -1.59
C SER A 279 -13.40 -2.30 -2.36
N ILE A 280 -12.64 -2.27 -3.46
CA ILE A 280 -12.55 -1.10 -4.35
C ILE A 280 -13.92 -0.75 -4.92
N ALA A 281 -14.69 -1.75 -5.38
CA ALA A 281 -16.03 -1.54 -5.93
C ALA A 281 -16.99 -1.00 -4.86
N VAL A 282 -17.02 -1.61 -3.67
CA VAL A 282 -17.90 -1.17 -2.56
C VAL A 282 -17.56 0.26 -2.14
N PHE A 283 -16.29 0.56 -1.88
CA PHE A 283 -15.86 1.90 -1.48
C PHE A 283 -16.05 2.93 -2.62
N GLY A 284 -15.85 2.52 -3.88
CA GLY A 284 -16.13 3.37 -5.03
C GLY A 284 -17.62 3.74 -5.13
N ILE A 285 -18.53 2.78 -4.91
CA ILE A 285 -19.97 3.02 -4.88
C ILE A 285 -20.33 3.95 -3.71
N ILE A 286 -19.80 3.71 -2.51
CA ILE A 286 -20.04 4.59 -1.36
C ILE A 286 -19.59 6.03 -1.67
N TYR A 287 -18.38 6.18 -2.23
CA TYR A 287 -17.86 7.50 -2.61
C TYR A 287 -18.76 8.18 -3.65
N TYR A 288 -19.20 7.45 -4.66
CA TYR A 288 -20.12 7.97 -5.69
C TYR A 288 -21.45 8.43 -5.07
N ILE A 289 -22.08 7.63 -4.22
CA ILE A 289 -23.34 7.98 -3.55
C ILE A 289 -23.18 9.26 -2.72
N VAL A 290 -22.11 9.32 -1.92
CA VAL A 290 -21.85 10.48 -1.05
C VAL A 290 -21.61 11.75 -1.87
N THR A 291 -20.90 11.66 -2.98
CA THR A 291 -20.62 12.82 -3.85
C THR A 291 -21.83 13.31 -4.60
N VAL A 292 -22.72 12.42 -5.07
CA VAL A 292 -23.97 12.80 -5.77
C VAL A 292 -25.01 13.35 -4.79
N SER A 293 -25.08 12.81 -3.58
CA SER A 293 -25.99 13.31 -2.54
C SER A 293 -25.63 14.73 -2.07
N SER A 294 -24.40 15.17 -2.28
CA SER A 294 -23.93 16.52 -1.94
C SER A 294 -24.36 17.59 -2.97
N ASP A 295 -24.95 17.20 -4.10
CA ASP A 295 -25.53 18.11 -5.11
C ASP A 295 -26.99 18.52 -4.78
N ARG A 296 -27.58 17.95 -3.75
CA ARG A 296 -28.92 18.27 -3.25
C ARG A 296 -28.85 19.12 -2.00
#